data_7e623a7f7f42cc7a50659fa3b52c4121
#
_entry.id   7e623a7f7f42cc7a50659fa3b52c4121
#
_cell.length_a   1.000
_cell.length_b   1.000
_cell.length_c   1.000
_cell.angle_alpha   90.00
_cell.angle_beta   90.00
_cell.angle_gamma   90.00
#
_symmetry.space_group_name_H-M   'P 1'
#
loop_
_entity.id
_entity.type
_entity.pdbx_description
1 polymer ?
#
loop_
_entity_poly.entity_id
_entity_poly.type
_entity_poly.pdbx_seq_one_letter_code
_entity_poly.pdbx_strand_id
1 'polypeptide(L)'
;NASGHTQIDGTTTITDLDKTEANKTLVSNFVNDILVEGKMDKLQSYFNGNNYIQHNPNITDGLSGLGQALEAMAKQGIHMEFDTVHKVLGQGNFVLTISEGRFAGKPTSYYDLFRVEDGKIAEHWDVMETILPETDRKNTNGKFNFPN
;
A
#
# COMPACT_ATOMS: atom_id res chain seq x y z
N ASN A 1 -3.21 10.31 18.72
CA ASN A 1 -2.50 11.17 17.81
C ASN A 1 -3.13 12.56 17.75
N ALA A 2 -2.42 13.53 17.21
CA ALA A 2 -2.85 14.91 17.22
C ALA A 2 -4.10 15.19 16.36
N SER A 3 -4.40 14.36 15.40
CA SER A 3 -5.56 14.51 14.52
C SER A 3 -6.86 13.96 15.13
N GLY A 4 -6.77 13.19 16.21
CA GLY A 4 -7.91 12.50 16.79
C GLY A 4 -8.33 11.23 16.06
N HIS A 5 -7.66 10.87 14.95
CA HIS A 5 -7.91 9.63 14.23
C HIS A 5 -7.12 8.47 14.82
N THR A 6 -7.66 7.28 14.67
CA THR A 6 -7.00 6.04 15.08
C THR A 6 -6.64 5.23 13.84
N GLN A 7 -5.91 4.14 14.05
CA GLN A 7 -5.49 3.27 12.95
C GLN A 7 -6.64 2.50 12.32
N ILE A 8 -7.76 2.36 13.03
CA ILE A 8 -8.94 1.64 12.55
C ILE A 8 -10.06 2.57 12.07
N ASP A 9 -9.85 3.89 12.18
CA ASP A 9 -10.78 4.87 11.62
C ASP A 9 -10.61 4.95 10.11
N GLY A 10 -11.59 5.55 9.46
CA GLY A 10 -11.49 5.86 8.04
C GLY A 10 -12.83 5.72 7.34
N THR A 11 -12.80 5.99 6.05
CA THR A 11 -13.98 5.87 5.19
C THR A 11 -14.31 4.41 4.98
N THR A 12 -15.57 4.03 5.20
CA THR A 12 -16.02 2.65 5.04
C THR A 12 -17.08 2.47 3.96
N THR A 13 -17.65 3.56 3.46
CA THR A 13 -18.72 3.52 2.46
C THR A 13 -18.17 3.11 1.09
N ILE A 14 -18.74 2.06 0.53
CA ILE A 14 -18.38 1.59 -0.81
C ILE A 14 -19.21 2.35 -1.83
N THR A 15 -18.54 2.99 -2.79
CA THR A 15 -19.14 3.73 -3.90
C THR A 15 -18.49 3.30 -5.22
N ASP A 16 -18.99 3.83 -6.33
CA ASP A 16 -18.33 3.67 -7.64
C ASP A 16 -18.13 2.21 -8.07
N LEU A 17 -19.12 1.34 -7.81
CA LEU A 17 -19.03 -0.07 -8.18
C LEU A 17 -18.78 -0.26 -9.68
N ASP A 18 -19.29 0.64 -10.51
CA ASP A 18 -19.08 0.64 -11.96
C ASP A 18 -17.64 1.00 -12.36
N LYS A 19 -16.86 1.54 -11.44
CA LYS A 19 -15.45 1.93 -11.66
C LYS A 19 -14.46 0.95 -11.04
N THR A 20 -14.91 -0.20 -10.57
CA THR A 20 -14.06 -1.18 -9.90
C THR A 20 -12.83 -1.55 -10.72
N GLU A 21 -13.01 -1.89 -12.00
CA GLU A 21 -11.88 -2.31 -12.85
C GLU A 21 -10.93 -1.14 -13.14
N ALA A 22 -11.45 0.06 -13.35
CA ALA A 22 -10.63 1.25 -13.56
C ALA A 22 -9.79 1.57 -12.31
N ASN A 23 -10.40 1.44 -11.13
CA ASN A 23 -9.72 1.68 -9.86
C ASN A 23 -8.66 0.62 -9.57
N LYS A 24 -8.93 -0.65 -9.89
CA LYS A 24 -7.93 -1.72 -9.79
C LYS A 24 -6.72 -1.44 -10.67
N THR A 25 -6.96 -0.99 -11.90
CA THR A 25 -5.89 -0.62 -12.83
C THR A 25 -5.06 0.55 -12.30
N LEU A 26 -5.71 1.57 -11.79
CA LEU A 26 -5.04 2.73 -11.20
C LEU A 26 -4.11 2.33 -10.07
N VAL A 27 -4.62 1.55 -9.13
CA VAL A 27 -3.85 1.13 -7.95
C VAL A 27 -2.75 0.17 -8.34
N SER A 28 -3.01 -0.77 -9.27
CA SER A 28 -1.97 -1.67 -9.79
C SER A 28 -0.83 -0.88 -10.42
N ASN A 29 -1.15 0.14 -11.20
CA ASN A 29 -0.14 1.00 -11.81
C ASN A 29 0.65 1.77 -10.76
N PHE A 30 -0.03 2.29 -9.74
CA PHE A 30 0.64 2.98 -8.63
C PHE A 30 1.63 2.07 -7.92
N VAL A 31 1.18 0.90 -7.51
CA VAL A 31 2.03 -0.05 -6.77
C VAL A 31 3.24 -0.44 -7.65
N ASN A 32 3.01 -0.72 -8.91
CA ASN A 32 4.08 -1.09 -9.82
C ASN A 32 5.06 0.06 -10.07
N ASP A 33 4.56 1.23 -10.43
CA ASP A 33 5.42 2.37 -10.77
C ASP A 33 6.21 2.87 -9.55
N ILE A 34 5.54 3.01 -8.40
CA ILE A 34 6.13 3.68 -7.24
C ILE A 34 6.80 2.68 -6.30
N LEU A 35 6.10 1.61 -5.94
CA LEU A 35 6.59 0.70 -4.89
C LEU A 35 7.50 -0.38 -5.45
N VAL A 36 7.25 -0.89 -6.65
CA VAL A 36 8.09 -1.91 -7.28
C VAL A 36 9.26 -1.26 -8.02
N GLU A 37 8.99 -0.29 -8.90
CA GLU A 37 10.01 0.29 -9.79
C GLU A 37 10.64 1.59 -9.28
N GLY A 38 10.05 2.23 -8.28
CA GLY A 38 10.61 3.43 -7.69
C GLY A 38 10.63 4.66 -8.59
N LYS A 39 9.67 4.76 -9.52
CA LYS A 39 9.56 5.89 -10.45
C LYS A 39 8.94 7.10 -9.76
N MET A 40 9.69 7.73 -8.87
CA MET A 40 9.18 8.82 -8.01
C MET A 40 8.74 10.07 -8.78
N ASP A 41 9.20 10.24 -10.01
CA ASP A 41 8.74 11.32 -10.89
C ASP A 41 7.26 11.19 -11.24
N LYS A 42 6.67 9.99 -11.11
CA LYS A 42 5.26 9.74 -11.37
C LYS A 42 4.38 9.85 -10.12
N LEU A 43 4.98 10.00 -8.95
CA LEU A 43 4.25 9.92 -7.68
C LEU A 43 3.06 10.88 -7.62
N GLN A 44 3.27 12.16 -7.95
CA GLN A 44 2.25 13.19 -7.83
C GLN A 44 1.04 12.93 -8.73
N SER A 45 1.22 12.24 -9.85
CA SER A 45 0.14 11.98 -10.79
C SER A 45 -0.96 11.07 -10.24
N TYR A 46 -0.67 10.33 -9.18
CA TYR A 46 -1.62 9.39 -8.56
C TYR A 46 -2.46 10.04 -7.46
N PHE A 47 -2.17 11.29 -7.09
CA PHE A 47 -2.80 11.97 -5.97
C PHE A 47 -3.42 13.30 -6.39
N ASN A 48 -4.40 13.76 -5.64
CA ASN A 48 -4.99 15.08 -5.80
C ASN A 48 -4.30 16.05 -4.84
N GLY A 49 -3.18 16.64 -5.30
CA GLY A 49 -2.36 17.51 -4.46
C GLY A 49 -1.88 16.77 -3.22
N ASN A 50 -2.13 17.35 -2.05
CA ASN A 50 -1.76 16.77 -0.76
C ASN A 50 -2.93 16.03 -0.08
N ASN A 51 -4.04 15.81 -0.78
CA ASN A 51 -5.25 15.19 -0.24
C ASN A 51 -5.08 13.67 -0.16
N TYR A 52 -4.52 13.20 0.94
CA TYR A 52 -4.20 11.79 1.13
C TYR A 52 -4.20 11.48 2.62
N ILE A 53 -5.08 10.57 3.03
CA ILE A 53 -5.23 10.14 4.42
C ILE A 53 -4.43 8.86 4.64
N GLN A 54 -3.52 8.88 5.60
CA GLN A 54 -2.63 7.75 5.88
C GLN A 54 -2.99 7.09 7.21
N HIS A 55 -3.16 5.76 7.20
CA HIS A 55 -3.43 4.99 8.42
C HIS A 55 -2.21 4.20 8.91
N ASN A 56 -1.09 4.20 8.18
CA ASN A 56 0.16 3.67 8.71
C ASN A 56 0.63 4.61 9.82
N PRO A 57 0.77 4.14 11.07
CA PRO A 57 1.05 5.04 12.20
C PRO A 57 2.43 5.70 12.18
N ASN A 58 3.30 5.25 11.31
CA ASN A 58 4.66 5.80 11.19
C ASN A 58 4.79 6.86 10.11
N ILE A 59 3.69 7.20 9.43
CA ILE A 59 3.69 8.13 8.29
C ILE A 59 2.60 9.18 8.52
N THR A 60 2.97 10.46 8.40
CA THR A 60 1.99 11.54 8.52
C THR A 60 1.12 11.66 7.27
N ASP A 61 -0.03 12.33 7.41
CA ASP A 61 -0.97 12.53 6.32
C ASP A 61 -0.38 13.32 5.16
N GLY A 62 -1.02 13.17 4.01
CA GLY A 62 -0.70 13.90 2.80
C GLY A 62 0.43 13.29 2.00
N LEU A 63 0.53 13.72 0.76
CA LEU A 63 1.63 13.31 -0.10
C LEU A 63 2.98 13.76 0.48
N SER A 64 3.00 14.92 1.12
CA SER A 64 4.18 15.42 1.82
C SER A 64 4.63 14.49 2.94
N GLY A 65 3.68 13.93 3.70
CA GLY A 65 4.00 12.95 4.75
C GLY A 65 4.63 11.69 4.19
N LEU A 66 4.08 11.17 3.10
CA LEU A 66 4.63 9.99 2.43
C LEU A 66 6.06 10.26 1.93
N GLY A 67 6.28 11.40 1.29
CA GLY A 67 7.60 11.78 0.79
C GLY A 67 8.63 11.91 1.91
N GLN A 68 8.24 12.55 3.02
CA GLN A 68 9.10 12.69 4.20
C GLN A 68 9.46 11.34 4.81
N ALA A 69 8.49 10.42 4.89
CA ALA A 69 8.74 9.08 5.43
C ALA A 69 9.72 8.30 4.57
N LEU A 70 9.55 8.31 3.26
CA LEU A 70 10.46 7.62 2.34
C LEU A 70 11.88 8.21 2.41
N GLU A 71 11.99 9.53 2.50
CA GLU A 71 13.28 10.21 2.63
C GLU A 71 13.95 9.86 3.96
N ALA A 72 13.21 9.87 5.06
CA ALA A 72 13.75 9.55 6.38
C ALA A 72 14.26 8.11 6.44
N MET A 73 13.51 7.17 5.85
CA MET A 73 13.94 5.77 5.77
C MET A 73 15.23 5.63 4.94
N ALA A 74 15.30 6.31 3.82
CA ALA A 74 16.47 6.27 2.95
C ALA A 74 17.72 6.77 3.68
N LYS A 75 17.59 7.84 4.46
CA LYS A 75 18.69 8.40 5.25
C LYS A 75 19.18 7.44 6.34
N GLN A 76 18.30 6.58 6.85
CA GLN A 76 18.64 5.58 7.85
C GLN A 76 19.11 4.25 7.23
N GLY A 77 19.16 4.17 5.91
CA GLY A 77 19.51 2.94 5.20
C GLY A 77 18.41 1.88 5.25
N ILE A 78 17.19 2.26 5.59
CA ILE A 78 16.04 1.35 5.62
C ILE A 78 15.38 1.38 4.25
N HIS A 79 15.30 0.23 3.59
CA HIS A 79 14.68 0.10 2.29
C HIS A 79 13.39 -0.71 2.40
N MET A 80 12.31 -0.15 1.85
CA MET A 80 11.06 -0.85 1.65
C MET A 80 11.02 -1.26 0.18
N GLU A 81 11.11 -2.57 -0.07
CA GLU A 81 11.18 -3.11 -1.42
C GLU A 81 9.96 -3.97 -1.71
N PHE A 82 9.32 -3.72 -2.85
CA PHE A 82 8.24 -4.54 -3.36
C PHE A 82 8.79 -5.30 -4.56
N ASP A 83 8.78 -6.63 -4.51
CA ASP A 83 9.32 -7.47 -5.58
C ASP A 83 8.21 -7.98 -6.52
N THR A 84 7.10 -8.46 -5.94
CA THR A 84 6.00 -9.07 -6.70
C THR A 84 4.65 -8.68 -6.13
N VAL A 85 3.73 -8.29 -6.99
CA VAL A 85 2.32 -8.10 -6.62
C VAL A 85 1.59 -9.40 -6.97
N HIS A 86 1.15 -10.12 -5.96
CA HIS A 86 0.53 -11.44 -6.13
C HIS A 86 -0.96 -11.38 -6.41
N LYS A 87 -1.67 -10.39 -5.86
CA LYS A 87 -3.12 -10.30 -5.98
C LYS A 87 -3.58 -8.86 -5.92
N VAL A 88 -4.57 -8.53 -6.74
CA VAL A 88 -5.26 -7.25 -6.71
C VAL A 88 -6.76 -7.54 -6.66
N LEU A 89 -7.41 -7.10 -5.60
CA LEU A 89 -8.86 -7.24 -5.41
C LEU A 89 -9.48 -5.86 -5.35
N GLY A 90 -10.69 -5.72 -5.91
CA GLY A 90 -11.36 -4.43 -5.92
C GLY A 90 -12.85 -4.56 -5.68
N GLN A 91 -13.42 -3.55 -5.03
CA GLN A 91 -14.85 -3.37 -4.86
C GLN A 91 -15.13 -1.88 -4.86
N GLY A 92 -15.64 -1.37 -5.99
CA GLY A 92 -15.92 0.05 -6.14
C GLY A 92 -14.68 0.91 -5.94
N ASN A 93 -14.76 1.83 -4.98
CA ASN A 93 -13.68 2.76 -4.65
C ASN A 93 -12.56 2.14 -3.80
N PHE A 94 -12.67 0.87 -3.37
CA PHE A 94 -11.64 0.21 -2.57
C PHE A 94 -10.88 -0.81 -3.40
N VAL A 95 -9.55 -0.83 -3.24
CA VAL A 95 -8.66 -1.79 -3.90
C VAL A 95 -7.64 -2.31 -2.89
N LEU A 96 -7.52 -3.63 -2.79
CA LEU A 96 -6.53 -4.30 -1.94
C LEU A 96 -5.46 -4.92 -2.81
N THR A 97 -4.20 -4.64 -2.50
CA THR A 97 -3.06 -5.33 -3.12
C THR A 97 -2.35 -6.20 -2.10
N ILE A 98 -1.94 -7.39 -2.52
CA ILE A 98 -1.19 -8.33 -1.69
C ILE A 98 0.14 -8.54 -2.39
N SER A 99 1.23 -8.15 -1.72
CA SER A 99 2.55 -8.10 -2.33
C SER A 99 3.60 -8.74 -1.45
N GLU A 100 4.67 -9.14 -2.08
CA GLU A 100 5.85 -9.72 -1.45
C GLU A 100 7.06 -8.84 -1.73
N GLY A 101 7.89 -8.65 -0.72
CA GLY A 101 9.12 -7.90 -0.88
C GLY A 101 10.00 -8.02 0.35
N ARG A 102 10.70 -6.94 0.65
CA ARG A 102 11.61 -6.89 1.80
C ARG A 102 11.49 -5.54 2.49
N PHE A 103 11.54 -5.58 3.80
CA PHE A 103 11.59 -4.36 4.62
C PHE A 103 12.81 -4.46 5.52
N ALA A 104 13.71 -3.49 5.42
CA ALA A 104 14.98 -3.50 6.15
C ALA A 104 15.77 -4.81 5.91
N GLY A 105 15.71 -5.33 4.69
CA GLY A 105 16.40 -6.56 4.29
C GLY A 105 15.72 -7.85 4.70
N LYS A 106 14.54 -7.80 5.32
CA LYS A 106 13.80 -9.00 5.78
C LYS A 106 12.66 -9.31 4.84
N PRO A 107 12.46 -10.59 4.44
CA PRO A 107 11.30 -10.97 3.63
C PRO A 107 10.01 -10.53 4.31
N THR A 108 9.14 -9.87 3.57
CA THR A 108 7.94 -9.23 4.14
C THR A 108 6.74 -9.41 3.22
N SER A 109 5.59 -9.67 3.85
CA SER A 109 4.28 -9.68 3.23
C SER A 109 3.63 -8.31 3.45
N TYR A 110 3.09 -7.71 2.37
CA TYR A 110 2.42 -6.42 2.42
C TYR A 110 0.97 -6.57 2.00
N TYR A 111 0.05 -6.09 2.85
CA TYR A 111 -1.36 -5.97 2.52
C TYR A 111 -1.68 -4.47 2.54
N ASP A 112 -2.00 -3.92 1.37
CA ASP A 112 -2.24 -2.49 1.20
C ASP A 112 -3.66 -2.27 0.68
N LEU A 113 -4.47 -1.58 1.47
CA LEU A 113 -5.83 -1.20 1.08
C LEU A 113 -5.82 0.28 0.69
N PHE A 114 -6.39 0.57 -0.48
CA PHE A 114 -6.48 1.94 -1.00
C PHE A 114 -7.93 2.32 -1.23
N ARG A 115 -8.26 3.58 -0.93
CA ARG A 115 -9.52 4.17 -1.39
C ARG A 115 -9.20 5.16 -2.52
N VAL A 116 -9.95 5.04 -3.58
CA VAL A 116 -9.83 5.88 -4.78
C VAL A 116 -10.98 6.87 -4.82
N GLU A 117 -10.67 8.14 -5.11
CA GLU A 117 -11.66 9.19 -5.24
C GLU A 117 -11.36 9.98 -6.52
N ASP A 118 -12.33 10.03 -7.44
CA ASP A 118 -12.20 10.77 -8.72
C ASP A 118 -10.92 10.41 -9.48
N GLY A 119 -10.59 9.13 -9.52
CA GLY A 119 -9.43 8.64 -10.26
C GLY A 119 -8.08 8.92 -9.59
N LYS A 120 -8.09 9.25 -8.29
CA LYS A 120 -6.88 9.51 -7.52
C LYS A 120 -6.89 8.71 -6.23
N ILE A 121 -5.72 8.37 -5.72
CA ILE A 121 -5.57 7.69 -4.43
C ILE A 121 -5.81 8.72 -3.32
N ALA A 122 -6.76 8.46 -2.45
CA ALA A 122 -7.19 9.41 -1.42
C ALA A 122 -6.95 8.90 0.00
N GLU A 123 -6.81 7.59 0.20
CA GLU A 123 -6.68 7.03 1.55
C GLU A 123 -5.99 5.67 1.47
N HIS A 124 -5.23 5.32 2.50
CA HIS A 124 -4.41 4.10 2.52
C HIS A 124 -4.33 3.51 3.92
N TRP A 125 -4.53 2.20 3.99
CA TRP A 125 -4.29 1.37 5.19
C TRP A 125 -3.30 0.28 4.80
N ASP A 126 -2.47 -0.15 5.73
CA ASP A 126 -1.59 -1.29 5.46
C ASP A 126 -1.38 -2.20 6.66
N VAL A 127 -0.97 -3.42 6.35
CA VAL A 127 -0.48 -4.40 7.32
C VAL A 127 0.75 -5.04 6.72
N MET A 128 1.81 -5.11 7.50
CA MET A 128 3.06 -5.76 7.10
C MET A 128 3.38 -6.88 8.09
N GLU A 129 3.89 -7.98 7.57
CA GLU A 129 4.34 -9.09 8.40
C GLU A 129 5.64 -9.67 7.84
N THR A 130 6.63 -9.85 8.70
CA THR A 130 7.85 -10.56 8.31
C THR A 130 7.51 -12.00 8.02
N ILE A 131 7.98 -12.52 6.89
CA ILE A 131 7.77 -13.92 6.49
C ILE A 131 8.78 -14.76 7.25
N LEU A 132 8.30 -15.71 8.05
CA LEU A 132 9.16 -16.58 8.84
C LEU A 132 10.01 -17.47 7.94
N PRO A 133 11.25 -17.80 8.36
CA PRO A 133 12.05 -18.84 7.71
C PRO A 133 11.27 -20.16 7.70
N GLU A 134 11.50 -20.97 6.68
CA GLU A 134 10.79 -22.23 6.50
C GLU A 134 10.85 -23.14 7.73
N THR A 135 12.00 -23.17 8.39
CA THR A 135 12.22 -23.97 9.59
C THR A 135 11.37 -23.55 10.78
N ASP A 136 10.90 -22.29 10.81
CA ASP A 136 10.12 -21.75 11.93
C ASP A 136 8.61 -21.80 11.66
N ARG A 137 8.20 -22.27 10.48
CA ARG A 137 6.78 -22.33 10.09
C ARG A 137 6.11 -23.57 10.65
N LYS A 138 4.85 -23.42 11.06
CA LYS A 138 4.03 -24.52 11.58
C LYS A 138 3.25 -25.24 10.48
N ASN A 139 3.23 -24.69 9.27
CA ASN A 139 2.62 -25.30 8.10
C ASN A 139 3.40 -24.88 6.84
N THR A 140 3.07 -25.50 5.71
CA THR A 140 3.78 -25.33 4.44
C THR A 140 2.95 -24.66 3.37
N ASN A 141 1.87 -23.96 3.76
CA ASN A 141 0.91 -23.36 2.80
C ASN A 141 1.44 -22.07 2.15
N GLY A 142 2.36 -21.38 2.82
CA GLY A 142 2.91 -20.11 2.32
C GLY A 142 1.96 -18.94 2.50
N LYS A 143 2.38 -17.76 2.01
CA LYS A 143 1.61 -16.52 2.14
C LYS A 143 0.90 -16.12 0.84
N PHE A 144 1.32 -16.64 -0.31
CA PHE A 144 0.94 -16.07 -1.60
C PHE A 144 0.42 -17.13 -2.59
N ASN A 145 0.07 -18.31 -2.13
CA ASN A 145 -0.39 -19.40 -2.99
C ASN A 145 -1.88 -19.18 -3.32
N PHE A 146 -2.16 -18.17 -4.14
CA PHE A 146 -3.53 -17.85 -4.55
C PHE A 146 -3.92 -18.65 -5.79
N PRO A 147 -5.01 -19.41 -5.76
CA PRO A 147 -5.52 -20.04 -6.97
C PRO A 147 -6.08 -18.96 -7.92
N ASN A 148 -5.91 -19.20 -9.21
CA ASN A 148 -6.45 -18.32 -10.25
C ASN A 148 -7.96 -18.51 -10.42
#